data_8511eb5b5710085f8ba4e8d5043c4f8c
#
_entry.id   8511eb5b5710085f8ba4e8d5043c4f8c
#
_cell.length_a   1.000
_cell.length_b   1.000
_cell.length_c   1.000
_cell.angle_alpha   90.00
_cell.angle_beta   90.00
_cell.angle_gamma   90.00
#
_symmetry.space_group_name_H-M   'P 1'
#
loop_
_entity.id
_entity.type
_entity.pdbx_description
1 polymer ?
#
loop_
_entity_poly.entity_id
_entity_poly.type
_entity_poly.pdbx_seq_one_letter_code
_entity_poly.pdbx_strand_id
1 'polypeptide(L)'
;KQLDRTGLQGNREFLVEVLMLSLLHHPNLVNLIGYCADGDQRLLVYEYMALGCLEDHLHCMTFRLHKFFFKNQYYDYVISYFLMFWVDLPLDKESLDWNIRMKIAAGAARGLEYLHDKANPPVIYRDFKSSNILLNEGFHPKLSDFGLAKLGPVGDKTHVSTRVMGTYGYCAPEYAMTGQLTVKSDVYSFGVVLLELVTGRKAIDNSRGPGEHNLVSWVRFSHVSSLTIVKLIHVFRSLGNLDLLIFVSLWIT
;
A
#
# COMPACT_ATOMS: atom_id res chain seq x y z
N LYS A 1 -6.20 14.95 -12.26
CA LYS A 1 -7.07 14.86 -11.07
C LYS A 1 -7.79 16.19 -10.89
N GLN A 2 -9.12 16.12 -10.77
CA GLN A 2 -9.95 17.27 -10.40
C GLN A 2 -10.41 17.06 -8.97
N LEU A 3 -10.24 18.07 -8.12
CA LEU A 3 -10.67 18.02 -6.72
C LEU A 3 -12.07 18.62 -6.57
N ASP A 4 -12.83 18.07 -5.60
CA ASP A 4 -14.20 18.53 -5.34
C ASP A 4 -14.20 19.99 -4.85
N ARG A 5 -15.10 20.79 -5.45
CA ARG A 5 -15.24 22.23 -5.21
C ARG A 5 -16.03 22.56 -3.94
N THR A 6 -16.86 21.63 -3.49
CA THR A 6 -17.91 21.94 -2.50
C THR A 6 -17.42 21.87 -1.06
N GLY A 7 -16.18 21.42 -0.82
CA GLY A 7 -15.63 21.20 0.51
C GLY A 7 -14.37 22.02 0.81
N LEU A 8 -14.28 22.58 2.01
CA LEU A 8 -13.04 23.14 2.57
C LEU A 8 -11.89 22.12 2.55
N GLN A 9 -12.21 20.82 2.60
CA GLN A 9 -11.28 19.72 2.56
C GLN A 9 -10.57 19.62 1.20
N GLY A 10 -11.29 19.70 0.07
CA GLY A 10 -10.70 19.61 -1.27
C GLY A 10 -9.70 20.71 -1.56
N ASN A 11 -9.97 21.95 -1.15
CA ASN A 11 -9.02 23.06 -1.28
C ASN A 11 -7.74 22.82 -0.45
N ARG A 12 -7.88 22.27 0.76
CA ARG A 12 -6.75 21.98 1.63
C ARG A 12 -5.89 20.86 1.06
N GLU A 13 -6.50 19.79 0.57
CA GLU A 13 -5.81 18.67 -0.07
C GLU A 13 -5.07 19.13 -1.33
N PHE A 14 -5.69 19.97 -2.15
CA PHE A 14 -5.06 20.57 -3.31
C PHE A 14 -3.77 21.32 -2.95
N LEU A 15 -3.83 22.21 -1.96
CA LEU A 15 -2.67 23.00 -1.54
C LEU A 15 -1.55 22.12 -0.97
N VAL A 16 -1.92 21.12 -0.16
CA VAL A 16 -0.96 20.17 0.41
C VAL A 16 -0.28 19.38 -0.70
N GLU A 17 -1.03 18.86 -1.66
CA GLU A 17 -0.50 18.05 -2.75
C GLU A 17 0.41 18.84 -3.67
N VAL A 18 0.02 20.07 -4.05
CA VAL A 18 0.87 20.99 -4.82
C VAL A 18 2.17 21.28 -4.08
N LEU A 19 2.08 21.63 -2.78
CA LEU A 19 3.25 21.96 -1.96
C LEU A 19 4.20 20.77 -1.86
N MET A 20 3.67 19.60 -1.49
CA MET A 20 4.49 18.38 -1.31
C MET A 20 5.19 17.98 -2.60
N LEU A 21 4.46 17.86 -3.70
CA LEU A 21 5.04 17.42 -4.98
C LEU A 21 5.89 18.46 -5.70
N SER A 22 5.79 19.74 -5.32
CA SER A 22 6.71 20.77 -5.79
C SER A 22 8.08 20.71 -5.12
N LEU A 23 8.17 20.12 -3.93
CA LEU A 23 9.40 20.04 -3.11
C LEU A 23 10.01 18.63 -3.09
N LEU A 24 9.19 17.59 -3.23
CA LEU A 24 9.61 16.20 -3.11
C LEU A 24 9.85 15.60 -4.50
N HIS A 25 11.08 15.21 -4.77
CA HIS A 25 11.47 14.62 -6.05
C HIS A 25 12.21 13.31 -5.83
N HIS A 26 11.61 12.20 -6.28
CA HIS A 26 12.19 10.86 -6.14
C HIS A 26 11.66 9.93 -7.24
N PRO A 27 12.44 8.96 -7.74
CA PRO A 27 12.00 8.02 -8.79
C PRO A 27 10.72 7.23 -8.45
N ASN A 28 10.45 7.02 -7.15
CA ASN A 28 9.25 6.31 -6.68
C ASN A 28 8.17 7.24 -6.13
N LEU A 29 8.19 8.52 -6.47
CA LEU A 29 7.08 9.47 -6.27
C LEU A 29 6.60 9.96 -7.63
N VAL A 30 5.28 10.20 -7.75
CA VAL A 30 4.70 10.75 -8.98
C VAL A 30 5.16 12.20 -9.19
N ASN A 31 5.50 12.57 -10.42
CA ASN A 31 5.86 13.94 -10.75
C ASN A 31 4.60 14.78 -11.03
N LEU A 32 4.48 15.90 -10.34
CA LEU A 32 3.50 16.92 -10.67
C LEU A 32 4.04 17.75 -11.86
N ILE A 33 3.33 17.72 -12.99
CA ILE A 33 3.68 18.49 -14.19
C ILE A 33 3.18 19.93 -14.08
N GLY A 34 2.00 20.11 -13.48
CA GLY A 34 1.42 21.42 -13.30
C GLY A 34 0.09 21.37 -12.54
N TYR A 35 -0.47 22.52 -12.28
CA TYR A 35 -1.76 22.66 -11.62
C TYR A 35 -2.53 23.86 -12.16
N CYS A 36 -3.84 23.90 -11.94
CA CYS A 36 -4.71 25.04 -12.20
C CYS A 36 -5.53 25.35 -10.96
N ALA A 37 -5.51 26.62 -10.56
CA ALA A 37 -6.28 27.17 -9.43
C ALA A 37 -7.10 28.38 -9.87
N ASP A 38 -7.58 28.40 -11.12
CA ASP A 38 -8.35 29.50 -11.67
C ASP A 38 -9.83 29.40 -11.27
N GLY A 39 -10.40 30.49 -10.77
CA GLY A 39 -11.74 30.52 -10.21
C GLY A 39 -11.96 29.40 -9.19
N ASP A 40 -13.00 28.62 -9.41
CA ASP A 40 -13.35 27.46 -8.57
C ASP A 40 -12.65 26.17 -8.99
N GLN A 41 -11.82 26.18 -10.05
CA GLN A 41 -11.17 24.97 -10.52
C GLN A 41 -9.95 24.62 -9.67
N ARG A 42 -9.81 23.33 -9.35
CA ARG A 42 -8.64 22.77 -8.66
C ARG A 42 -8.22 21.52 -9.42
N LEU A 43 -7.29 21.70 -10.35
CA LEU A 43 -6.82 20.65 -11.25
C LEU A 43 -5.34 20.37 -10.97
N LEU A 44 -4.99 19.10 -10.93
CA LEU A 44 -3.61 18.62 -10.82
C LEU A 44 -3.28 17.79 -12.06
N VAL A 45 -2.14 18.05 -12.67
CA VAL A 45 -1.64 17.33 -13.85
C VAL A 45 -0.36 16.61 -13.47
N TYR A 46 -0.36 15.29 -13.62
CA TYR A 46 0.77 14.42 -13.30
C TYR A 46 1.36 13.77 -14.54
N GLU A 47 2.55 13.22 -14.39
CA GLU A 47 3.06 12.29 -15.38
C GLU A 47 2.07 11.13 -15.61
N TYR A 48 2.03 10.64 -16.85
CA TYR A 48 1.12 9.56 -17.20
C TYR A 48 1.66 8.19 -16.74
N MET A 49 0.84 7.46 -16.00
CA MET A 49 1.15 6.14 -15.48
C MET A 49 0.32 5.09 -16.22
N ALA A 50 0.92 4.47 -17.24
CA ALA A 50 0.21 3.68 -18.25
C ALA A 50 -0.53 2.45 -17.71
N LEU A 51 -0.03 1.85 -16.62
CA LEU A 51 -0.65 0.65 -16.04
C LEU A 51 -1.68 0.95 -14.94
N GLY A 52 -1.95 2.23 -14.63
CA GLY A 52 -2.90 2.57 -13.58
C GLY A 52 -2.36 2.27 -12.18
N CYS A 53 -3.23 1.88 -11.25
CA CYS A 53 -2.85 1.62 -9.87
C CYS A 53 -2.62 0.13 -9.58
N LEU A 54 -1.86 -0.14 -8.52
CA LEU A 54 -1.57 -1.51 -8.06
C LEU A 54 -2.85 -2.29 -7.71
N GLU A 55 -3.85 -1.63 -7.15
CA GLU A 55 -5.13 -2.26 -6.78
C GLU A 55 -5.79 -2.94 -7.99
N ASP A 56 -5.75 -2.32 -9.18
CA ASP A 56 -6.33 -2.84 -10.43
C ASP A 56 -5.69 -4.16 -10.86
N HIS A 57 -4.46 -4.42 -10.44
CA HIS A 57 -3.69 -5.62 -10.78
C HIS A 57 -3.75 -6.72 -9.72
N LEU A 58 -4.13 -6.37 -8.48
CA LEU A 58 -4.17 -7.34 -7.38
C LEU A 58 -5.52 -8.02 -7.21
N HIS A 59 -6.61 -7.29 -7.46
CA HIS A 59 -7.95 -7.70 -7.02
C HIS A 59 -8.90 -8.04 -8.16
N CYS A 60 -8.38 -8.32 -9.34
CA CYS A 60 -9.19 -8.77 -10.44
C CYS A 60 -9.57 -10.25 -10.23
N MET A 61 -10.78 -10.49 -9.73
CA MET A 61 -11.29 -11.83 -9.45
C MET A 61 -11.71 -12.55 -10.71
N THR A 62 -11.06 -13.66 -11.03
CA THR A 62 -11.69 -14.79 -11.72
C THR A 62 -11.18 -16.11 -11.16
N PHE A 63 -12.08 -16.85 -10.55
CA PHE A 63 -11.84 -18.23 -10.14
C PHE A 63 -11.49 -19.09 -11.34
N ARG A 64 -10.26 -19.51 -11.48
CA ARG A 64 -9.90 -20.63 -12.36
C ARG A 64 -9.66 -21.87 -11.52
N LEU A 65 -10.70 -22.69 -11.40
CA LEU A 65 -10.56 -24.09 -11.03
C LEU A 65 -9.76 -24.81 -12.12
N HIS A 66 -8.45 -24.78 -12.07
CA HIS A 66 -7.65 -25.78 -12.77
C HIS A 66 -7.66 -27.08 -11.97
N LYS A 67 -8.54 -28.00 -12.39
CA LYS A 67 -8.46 -29.41 -12.01
C LYS A 67 -7.12 -29.97 -12.50
N PHE A 68 -6.08 -29.89 -11.69
CA PHE A 68 -4.95 -30.77 -11.82
C PHE A 68 -5.21 -31.99 -10.94
N PHE A 69 -5.56 -33.08 -11.59
CA PHE A 69 -5.63 -34.38 -10.97
C PHE A 69 -4.20 -34.86 -10.65
N PHE A 70 -3.77 -34.81 -9.40
CA PHE A 70 -2.66 -35.60 -8.93
C PHE A 70 -3.17 -36.66 -7.95
N LYS A 71 -2.92 -37.91 -8.31
CA LYS A 71 -3.24 -39.11 -7.52
C LYS A 71 -2.19 -39.29 -6.43
N ASN A 72 -2.26 -38.58 -5.31
CA ASN A 72 -1.61 -39.01 -4.06
C ASN A 72 -2.09 -38.14 -2.87
N GLN A 73 -2.76 -38.77 -1.95
CA GLN A 73 -3.58 -38.20 -0.87
C GLN A 73 -2.81 -37.41 0.21
N TYR A 74 -1.49 -37.40 0.22
CA TYR A 74 -0.67 -36.69 1.22
C TYR A 74 -0.14 -35.35 0.70
N TYR A 75 -0.04 -35.20 -0.62
CA TYR A 75 0.37 -33.96 -1.27
C TYR A 75 -0.81 -33.02 -1.55
N ASP A 76 -2.03 -33.53 -1.52
CA ASP A 76 -3.23 -32.74 -1.83
C ASP A 76 -3.51 -31.64 -0.80
N TYR A 77 -3.16 -31.83 0.47
CA TYR A 77 -3.34 -30.79 1.49
C TYR A 77 -2.36 -29.62 1.32
N VAL A 78 -1.10 -29.90 1.07
CA VAL A 78 -0.07 -28.84 0.91
C VAL A 78 -0.24 -28.14 -0.44
N ILE A 79 -0.58 -28.86 -1.50
CA ILE A 79 -0.80 -28.33 -2.84
C ILE A 79 -2.16 -27.62 -2.93
N SER A 80 -3.20 -28.11 -2.30
CA SER A 80 -4.50 -27.43 -2.19
C SER A 80 -4.38 -26.10 -1.46
N TYR A 81 -3.61 -26.04 -0.36
CA TYR A 81 -3.26 -24.79 0.31
C TYR A 81 -2.38 -23.89 -0.57
N PHE A 82 -1.44 -24.46 -1.31
CA PHE A 82 -0.56 -23.69 -2.21
C PHE A 82 -1.34 -23.13 -3.42
N LEU A 83 -2.28 -23.88 -3.98
CA LEU A 83 -3.14 -23.48 -5.10
C LEU A 83 -4.26 -22.53 -4.66
N MET A 84 -4.76 -22.62 -3.43
CA MET A 84 -5.74 -21.68 -2.87
C MET A 84 -5.19 -20.25 -2.75
N PHE A 85 -3.86 -20.10 -2.70
CA PHE A 85 -3.16 -18.81 -2.66
C PHE A 85 -2.75 -18.26 -4.04
N TRP A 86 -2.92 -19.04 -5.12
CA TRP A 86 -2.38 -18.71 -6.44
C TRP A 86 -3.43 -18.36 -7.52
N VAL A 87 -4.71 -18.29 -7.17
CA VAL A 87 -5.75 -18.19 -8.21
C VAL A 87 -6.74 -17.08 -7.90
N ASP A 88 -6.37 -15.87 -8.28
CA ASP A 88 -7.35 -14.81 -8.58
C ASP A 88 -6.79 -13.89 -9.67
N LEU A 89 -7.06 -14.24 -10.95
CA LEU A 89 -6.63 -13.44 -12.09
C LEU A 89 -7.69 -13.39 -13.19
N PRO A 90 -7.91 -12.21 -13.81
CA PRO A 90 -8.72 -12.12 -15.01
C PRO A 90 -8.01 -12.77 -16.20
N LEU A 91 -8.82 -13.27 -17.12
CA LEU A 91 -8.38 -13.94 -18.34
C LEU A 91 -7.64 -13.04 -19.34
N ASP A 92 -7.68 -11.73 -19.14
CA ASP A 92 -7.22 -10.69 -20.08
C ASP A 92 -6.11 -9.77 -19.52
N LYS A 93 -5.76 -9.88 -18.23
CA LYS A 93 -4.60 -9.22 -17.66
C LYS A 93 -3.58 -10.24 -17.17
N GLU A 94 -2.32 -10.07 -17.60
CA GLU A 94 -1.20 -10.84 -17.06
C GLU A 94 -1.10 -10.62 -15.54
N SER A 95 -1.06 -11.73 -14.82
CA SER A 95 -0.90 -11.69 -13.37
C SER A 95 0.45 -11.09 -13.01
N LEU A 96 0.48 -10.23 -12.00
CA LEU A 96 1.74 -9.85 -11.40
C LEU A 96 2.44 -11.10 -10.88
N ASP A 97 3.52 -11.51 -11.55
CA ASP A 97 4.37 -12.58 -11.04
C ASP A 97 5.05 -12.17 -9.73
N TRP A 98 5.67 -13.13 -9.05
CA TRP A 98 6.30 -12.89 -7.76
C TRP A 98 7.41 -11.82 -7.84
N ASN A 99 8.22 -11.82 -8.90
CA ASN A 99 9.32 -10.88 -9.06
C ASN A 99 8.82 -9.46 -9.26
N ILE A 100 7.75 -9.30 -10.05
CA ILE A 100 7.08 -8.01 -10.26
C ILE A 100 6.47 -7.51 -8.94
N ARG A 101 5.79 -8.36 -8.16
CA ARG A 101 5.27 -8.00 -6.85
C ARG A 101 6.37 -7.51 -5.90
N MET A 102 7.53 -8.19 -5.89
CA MET A 102 8.69 -7.78 -5.08
C MET A 102 9.33 -6.49 -5.58
N LYS A 103 9.40 -6.29 -6.88
CA LYS A 103 9.87 -5.04 -7.48
C LYS A 103 8.98 -3.86 -7.07
N ILE A 104 7.66 -4.05 -7.09
CA ILE A 104 6.69 -3.04 -6.66
C ILE A 104 6.86 -2.76 -5.16
N ALA A 105 6.93 -3.78 -4.32
CA ALA A 105 7.15 -3.63 -2.89
C ALA A 105 8.44 -2.84 -2.59
N ALA A 106 9.56 -3.20 -3.26
CA ALA A 106 10.84 -2.53 -3.09
C ALA A 106 10.82 -1.06 -3.52
N GLY A 107 10.17 -0.75 -4.63
CA GLY A 107 10.07 0.63 -5.10
C GLY A 107 9.19 1.48 -4.20
N ALA A 108 8.06 0.94 -3.74
CA ALA A 108 7.18 1.62 -2.79
C ALA A 108 7.89 1.88 -1.44
N ALA A 109 8.67 0.91 -0.94
CA ALA A 109 9.49 1.07 0.26
C ALA A 109 10.52 2.19 0.11
N ARG A 110 11.23 2.27 -1.04
CA ARG A 110 12.19 3.37 -1.30
C ARG A 110 11.52 4.74 -1.36
N GLY A 111 10.30 4.82 -1.93
CA GLY A 111 9.52 6.05 -1.91
C GLY A 111 9.19 6.47 -0.48
N LEU A 112 8.81 5.53 0.37
CA LEU A 112 8.48 5.78 1.77
C LEU A 112 9.72 6.15 2.59
N GLU A 113 10.84 5.44 2.41
CA GLU A 113 12.15 5.77 3.02
C GLU A 113 12.58 7.20 2.67
N TYR A 114 12.41 7.61 1.42
CA TYR A 114 12.73 8.98 1.02
C TYR A 114 11.90 10.00 1.80
N LEU A 115 10.59 9.78 1.96
CA LEU A 115 9.71 10.67 2.70
C LEU A 115 10.07 10.74 4.19
N HIS A 116 10.43 9.61 4.80
CA HIS A 116 10.68 9.52 6.23
C HIS A 116 12.08 9.96 6.64
N ASP A 117 13.11 9.58 5.85
CA ASP A 117 14.51 9.69 6.27
C ASP A 117 15.33 10.71 5.46
N LYS A 118 14.93 11.01 4.22
CA LYS A 118 15.68 11.92 3.34
C LYS A 118 15.05 13.29 3.20
N ALA A 119 13.71 13.37 3.26
CA ALA A 119 13.02 14.65 3.27
C ALA A 119 13.30 15.40 4.59
N ASN A 120 13.48 16.71 4.49
CA ASN A 120 13.71 17.58 5.65
C ASN A 120 12.78 18.81 5.59
N PRO A 121 11.82 18.91 6.53
CA PRO A 121 11.48 17.92 7.58
C PRO A 121 10.92 16.62 7.00
N PRO A 122 10.91 15.53 7.79
CA PRO A 122 10.29 14.26 7.39
C PRO A 122 8.84 14.47 6.96
N VAL A 123 8.36 13.66 6.03
CA VAL A 123 6.97 13.71 5.55
C VAL A 123 6.26 12.41 5.89
N ILE A 124 5.12 12.50 6.58
CA ILE A 124 4.23 11.38 6.84
C ILE A 124 3.18 11.36 5.73
N TYR A 125 3.13 10.29 4.96
CA TYR A 125 2.29 10.16 3.78
C TYR A 125 0.81 10.01 4.12
N ARG A 126 0.50 9.23 5.18
CA ARG A 126 -0.81 9.13 5.85
C ARG A 126 -1.89 8.34 5.10
N ASP A 127 -1.84 8.21 3.79
CA ASP A 127 -2.82 7.43 2.99
C ASP A 127 -2.14 6.40 2.10
N PHE A 128 -1.23 5.62 2.70
CA PHE A 128 -0.53 4.54 2.00
C PHE A 128 -1.47 3.36 1.77
N LYS A 129 -1.77 3.07 0.49
CA LYS A 129 -2.68 1.99 0.05
C LYS A 129 -2.38 1.58 -1.38
N SER A 130 -2.86 0.41 -1.80
CA SER A 130 -2.61 -0.14 -3.14
C SER A 130 -3.15 0.75 -4.28
N SER A 131 -4.27 1.45 -4.08
CA SER A 131 -4.81 2.38 -5.09
C SER A 131 -4.01 3.68 -5.25
N ASN A 132 -3.13 4.02 -4.31
CA ASN A 132 -2.24 5.18 -4.38
C ASN A 132 -0.83 4.83 -4.87
N ILE A 133 -0.57 3.58 -5.24
CA ILE A 133 0.67 3.14 -5.88
C ILE A 133 0.41 2.99 -7.37
N LEU A 134 0.90 3.94 -8.16
CA LEU A 134 0.76 3.93 -9.61
C LEU A 134 1.92 3.18 -10.26
N LEU A 135 1.66 2.54 -11.40
CA LEU A 135 2.62 1.71 -12.13
C LEU A 135 2.85 2.25 -13.54
N ASN A 136 4.10 2.37 -13.95
CA ASN A 136 4.47 2.65 -15.33
C ASN A 136 4.58 1.35 -16.16
N GLU A 137 4.85 1.44 -17.45
CA GLU A 137 4.98 0.30 -18.39
C GLU A 137 6.00 -0.76 -17.94
N GLY A 138 7.00 -0.41 -17.14
CA GLY A 138 7.97 -1.35 -16.58
C GLY A 138 7.61 -1.87 -15.20
N PHE A 139 6.38 -1.69 -14.71
CA PHE A 139 5.98 -2.00 -13.33
C PHE A 139 6.83 -1.28 -12.27
N HIS A 140 7.33 -0.08 -12.57
CA HIS A 140 8.01 0.73 -11.57
C HIS A 140 6.94 1.51 -10.78
N PRO A 141 6.88 1.32 -9.45
CA PRO A 141 5.87 1.95 -8.61
C PRO A 141 6.24 3.40 -8.31
N LYS A 142 5.22 4.23 -8.25
CA LYS A 142 5.31 5.62 -7.79
C LYS A 142 4.17 5.91 -6.83
N LEU A 143 4.49 6.48 -5.67
CA LEU A 143 3.49 6.93 -4.71
C LEU A 143 2.80 8.19 -5.25
N SER A 144 1.48 8.24 -5.14
CA SER A 144 0.63 9.33 -5.64
C SER A 144 -0.35 9.78 -4.55
N ASP A 145 -1.11 10.84 -4.79
CA ASP A 145 -2.12 11.38 -3.86
C ASP A 145 -1.55 11.81 -2.50
N PHE A 146 -0.86 12.94 -2.50
CA PHE A 146 -0.25 13.55 -1.30
C PHE A 146 -1.19 14.49 -0.54
N GLY A 147 -2.47 14.56 -0.89
CA GLY A 147 -3.44 15.50 -0.32
C GLY A 147 -3.61 15.40 1.20
N LEU A 148 -3.35 14.23 1.80
CA LEU A 148 -3.41 14.01 3.24
C LEU A 148 -2.06 14.07 3.95
N ALA A 149 -0.95 14.25 3.22
CA ALA A 149 0.40 14.24 3.78
C ALA A 149 0.61 15.32 4.84
N LYS A 150 1.51 15.06 5.78
CA LYS A 150 1.87 15.95 6.88
C LYS A 150 3.38 16.01 7.05
N LEU A 151 3.88 17.20 7.36
CA LEU A 151 5.25 17.30 7.88
C LEU A 151 5.33 16.58 9.20
N GLY A 152 6.36 15.76 9.35
CA GLY A 152 6.63 15.00 10.56
C GLY A 152 7.04 15.91 11.73
N PRO A 153 7.15 15.33 12.94
CA PRO A 153 7.56 16.07 14.10
C PRO A 153 9.01 16.57 13.96
N VAL A 154 9.28 17.77 14.47
CA VAL A 154 10.61 18.38 14.53
C VAL A 154 11.00 18.71 15.97
N GLY A 155 12.30 18.72 16.26
CA GLY A 155 12.83 18.91 17.61
C GLY A 155 12.45 17.74 18.53
N ASP A 156 12.06 18.03 19.76
CA ASP A 156 11.73 17.02 20.78
C ASP A 156 10.34 16.40 20.65
N LYS A 157 9.62 16.73 19.58
CA LYS A 157 8.27 16.18 19.35
C LYS A 157 8.37 14.76 18.79
N THR A 158 7.54 13.85 19.32
CA THR A 158 7.50 12.43 18.90
C THR A 158 6.41 12.13 17.88
N HIS A 159 5.41 12.98 17.74
CA HIS A 159 4.25 12.78 16.87
C HIS A 159 3.63 14.11 16.41
N VAL A 160 2.73 14.03 15.45
CA VAL A 160 1.85 15.12 15.02
C VAL A 160 0.43 14.82 15.49
N SER A 161 -0.11 15.61 16.42
CA SER A 161 -1.52 15.49 16.82
C SER A 161 -2.43 16.03 15.72
N THR A 162 -3.35 15.20 15.24
CA THR A 162 -4.23 15.59 14.12
C THR A 162 -5.52 14.77 14.16
N ARG A 163 -6.59 15.30 13.52
CA ARG A 163 -7.79 14.51 13.27
C ARG A 163 -7.41 13.24 12.53
N VAL A 164 -7.96 12.09 12.94
CA VAL A 164 -7.77 10.80 12.27
C VAL A 164 -8.33 10.88 10.86
N MET A 165 -7.49 10.61 9.87
CA MET A 165 -7.83 10.55 8.45
C MET A 165 -6.99 9.45 7.80
N GLY A 166 -7.40 9.01 6.61
CA GLY A 166 -6.81 7.90 5.88
C GLY A 166 -7.87 6.88 5.50
N THR A 167 -7.45 5.76 4.94
CA THR A 167 -8.35 4.73 4.38
C THR A 167 -8.56 3.60 5.40
N TYR A 168 -9.84 3.24 5.62
CA TYR A 168 -10.19 2.11 6.49
C TYR A 168 -9.53 0.81 6.00
N GLY A 169 -8.99 0.04 6.95
CA GLY A 169 -8.22 -1.18 6.68
C GLY A 169 -6.71 -0.97 6.57
N TYR A 170 -6.25 0.26 6.28
CA TYR A 170 -4.82 0.61 6.19
C TYR A 170 -4.34 1.48 7.35
N CYS A 171 -5.26 2.11 8.07
CA CYS A 171 -4.93 3.01 9.17
C CYS A 171 -4.37 2.24 10.37
N ALA A 172 -3.23 2.67 10.89
CA ALA A 172 -2.60 2.09 12.08
C ALA A 172 -3.54 2.22 13.29
N PRO A 173 -3.75 1.13 14.07
CA PRO A 173 -4.70 1.13 15.19
C PRO A 173 -4.38 2.18 16.26
N GLU A 174 -3.10 2.37 16.60
CA GLU A 174 -2.66 3.35 17.57
C GLU A 174 -2.95 4.79 17.13
N TYR A 175 -2.77 5.08 15.82
CA TYR A 175 -3.14 6.37 15.27
C TYR A 175 -4.66 6.57 15.26
N ALA A 176 -5.43 5.54 14.87
CA ALA A 176 -6.88 5.60 14.85
C ALA A 176 -7.49 5.88 16.23
N MET A 177 -6.86 5.35 17.30
CA MET A 177 -7.32 5.54 18.68
C MET A 177 -6.87 6.85 19.32
N THR A 178 -5.67 7.34 18.98
CA THR A 178 -5.06 8.45 19.72
C THR A 178 -5.01 9.77 18.94
N GLY A 179 -5.11 9.71 17.60
CA GLY A 179 -4.85 10.87 16.73
C GLY A 179 -3.37 11.29 16.69
N GLN A 180 -2.46 10.48 17.24
CA GLN A 180 -1.02 10.72 17.23
C GLN A 180 -0.38 10.10 15.99
N LEU A 181 -0.16 10.93 14.99
CA LEU A 181 0.39 10.50 13.69
C LEU A 181 1.93 10.46 13.74
N THR A 182 2.51 9.36 13.30
CA THR A 182 3.96 9.14 13.23
C THR A 182 4.36 8.52 11.89
N VAL A 183 5.64 8.52 11.54
CA VAL A 183 6.17 7.75 10.39
C VAL A 183 5.87 6.25 10.52
N LYS A 184 5.76 5.73 11.74
CA LYS A 184 5.40 4.32 11.99
C LYS A 184 3.95 4.00 11.58
N SER A 185 3.07 4.98 11.57
CA SER A 185 1.70 4.82 11.05
C SER A 185 1.71 4.46 9.56
N ASP A 186 2.61 5.08 8.77
CA ASP A 186 2.80 4.72 7.34
C ASP A 186 3.43 3.34 7.19
N VAL A 187 4.36 2.95 8.08
CA VAL A 187 4.97 1.61 8.04
C VAL A 187 3.92 0.52 8.28
N TYR A 188 2.96 0.77 9.18
CA TYR A 188 1.82 -0.14 9.34
C TYR A 188 1.02 -0.27 8.03
N SER A 189 0.66 0.86 7.41
CA SER A 189 -0.10 0.87 6.14
C SER A 189 0.66 0.17 5.02
N PHE A 190 1.99 0.36 4.94
CA PHE A 190 2.86 -0.40 4.03
C PHE A 190 2.81 -1.90 4.30
N GLY A 191 2.81 -2.31 5.58
CA GLY A 191 2.63 -3.72 5.97
C GLY A 191 1.32 -4.32 5.45
N VAL A 192 0.22 -3.55 5.47
CA VAL A 192 -1.07 -4.00 4.90
C VAL A 192 -0.96 -4.19 3.38
N VAL A 193 -0.34 -3.26 2.65
CA VAL A 193 -0.10 -3.40 1.20
C VAL A 193 0.80 -4.60 0.88
N LEU A 194 1.80 -4.89 1.72
CA LEU A 194 2.61 -6.10 1.57
C LEU A 194 1.78 -7.37 1.72
N LEU A 195 0.84 -7.40 2.67
CA LEU A 195 -0.10 -8.51 2.78
C LEU A 195 -0.97 -8.64 1.53
N GLU A 196 -1.45 -7.55 0.95
CA GLU A 196 -2.19 -7.57 -0.32
C GLU A 196 -1.31 -8.14 -1.45
N LEU A 197 -0.06 -7.68 -1.60
CA LEU A 197 0.90 -8.18 -2.59
C LEU A 197 1.19 -9.68 -2.45
N VAL A 198 1.33 -10.17 -1.20
CA VAL A 198 1.67 -11.57 -0.92
C VAL A 198 0.46 -12.49 -1.08
N THR A 199 -0.73 -12.04 -0.68
CA THR A 199 -1.94 -12.86 -0.62
C THR A 199 -2.87 -12.69 -1.82
N GLY A 200 -2.80 -11.56 -2.53
CA GLY A 200 -3.76 -11.18 -3.56
C GLY A 200 -5.13 -10.78 -3.01
N ARG A 201 -5.29 -10.71 -1.67
CA ARG A 201 -6.56 -10.35 -1.02
C ARG A 201 -6.61 -8.84 -0.76
N LYS A 202 -7.82 -8.26 -0.77
CA LYS A 202 -8.05 -6.87 -0.38
C LYS A 202 -7.83 -6.68 1.12
N ALA A 203 -7.34 -5.51 1.52
CA ALA A 203 -7.25 -5.13 2.93
C ALA A 203 -8.60 -5.26 3.65
N ILE A 204 -9.69 -4.84 2.98
CA ILE A 204 -11.07 -5.04 3.41
C ILE A 204 -11.87 -5.65 2.26
N ASP A 205 -12.53 -6.77 2.52
CA ASP A 205 -13.40 -7.47 1.58
C ASP A 205 -14.72 -7.89 2.26
N ASN A 206 -15.76 -7.10 2.07
CA ASN A 206 -17.06 -7.31 2.67
C ASN A 206 -17.84 -8.51 2.07
N SER A 207 -17.35 -9.11 0.98
CA SER A 207 -17.94 -10.33 0.39
C SER A 207 -17.59 -11.59 1.16
N ARG A 208 -16.62 -11.53 2.09
CA ARG A 208 -16.13 -12.66 2.87
C ARG A 208 -16.90 -12.83 4.18
N GLY A 209 -16.82 -14.04 4.72
CA GLY A 209 -17.50 -14.39 5.96
C GLY A 209 -16.96 -13.68 7.22
N PRO A 210 -17.67 -13.84 8.36
CA PRO A 210 -17.22 -13.29 9.64
C PRO A 210 -15.79 -13.70 9.98
N GLY A 211 -14.96 -12.74 10.38
CA GLY A 211 -13.55 -12.95 10.71
C GLY A 211 -12.58 -12.94 9.53
N GLU A 212 -13.09 -12.96 8.28
CA GLU A 212 -12.24 -12.94 7.08
C GLU A 212 -12.29 -11.64 6.28
N HIS A 213 -13.19 -10.73 6.59
CA HIS A 213 -13.38 -9.47 5.86
C HIS A 213 -12.21 -8.49 6.04
N ASN A 214 -11.45 -8.60 7.13
CA ASN A 214 -10.27 -7.80 7.40
C ASN A 214 -9.00 -8.66 7.22
N LEU A 215 -8.16 -8.30 6.27
CA LEU A 215 -6.96 -9.05 5.90
C LEU A 215 -5.98 -9.24 7.06
N VAL A 216 -5.77 -8.17 7.85
CA VAL A 216 -4.85 -8.19 9.00
C VAL A 216 -5.34 -9.18 10.05
N SER A 217 -6.62 -9.10 10.41
CA SER A 217 -7.24 -10.02 11.37
C SER A 217 -7.20 -11.45 10.88
N TRP A 218 -7.51 -11.66 9.60
CA TRP A 218 -7.48 -13.00 8.99
C TRP A 218 -6.06 -13.59 9.04
N VAL A 219 -5.02 -12.83 8.71
CA VAL A 219 -3.62 -13.33 8.79
C VAL A 219 -3.23 -13.66 10.23
N ARG A 220 -3.65 -12.87 11.22
CA ARG A 220 -3.35 -13.12 12.64
C ARG A 220 -3.99 -14.38 13.19
N PHE A 221 -5.21 -14.71 12.78
CA PHE A 221 -5.99 -15.82 13.33
C PHE A 221 -5.95 -17.10 12.50
N SER A 222 -5.43 -17.06 11.26
CA SER A 222 -5.32 -18.23 10.40
C SER A 222 -3.98 -18.95 10.58
N HIS A 223 -3.98 -20.29 10.47
CA HIS A 223 -2.75 -21.10 10.41
C HIS A 223 -1.83 -20.77 9.22
N VAL A 224 -2.28 -19.86 8.35
CA VAL A 224 -1.54 -19.30 7.21
C VAL A 224 -0.40 -18.36 7.67
N SER A 225 -0.45 -17.89 8.92
CA SER A 225 0.52 -16.93 9.46
C SER A 225 1.98 -17.36 9.27
N SER A 226 2.33 -18.63 9.50
CA SER A 226 3.73 -19.10 9.38
C SER A 226 4.28 -19.02 7.95
N LEU A 227 3.49 -19.41 6.95
CA LEU A 227 3.92 -19.39 5.54
C LEU A 227 3.97 -17.94 4.99
N THR A 228 3.03 -17.12 5.38
CA THR A 228 3.00 -15.69 5.03
C THR A 228 4.18 -14.96 5.66
N ILE A 229 4.52 -15.27 6.91
CA ILE A 229 5.71 -14.75 7.61
C ILE A 229 6.99 -15.15 6.88
N VAL A 230 7.15 -16.43 6.49
CA VAL A 230 8.33 -16.88 5.75
C VAL A 230 8.49 -16.14 4.42
N LYS A 231 7.39 -15.93 3.69
CA LYS A 231 7.41 -15.15 2.45
C LYS A 231 7.76 -13.69 2.71
N LEU A 232 7.19 -13.06 3.73
CA LEU A 232 7.52 -11.68 4.13
C LEU A 232 9.00 -11.57 4.54
N ILE A 233 9.54 -12.51 5.32
CA ILE A 233 10.96 -12.55 5.69
C ILE A 233 11.85 -12.64 4.44
N HIS A 234 11.46 -13.44 3.46
CA HIS A 234 12.20 -13.55 2.19
C HIS A 234 12.18 -12.24 1.41
N VAL A 235 11.03 -11.56 1.37
CA VAL A 235 10.87 -10.22 0.78
C VAL A 235 11.82 -9.23 1.43
N PHE A 236 11.82 -9.16 2.75
CA PHE A 236 12.63 -8.18 3.49
C PHE A 236 14.13 -8.46 3.38
N ARG A 237 14.55 -9.73 3.36
CA ARG A 237 15.94 -10.09 3.08
C ARG A 237 16.38 -9.62 1.69
N SER A 238 15.51 -9.70 0.69
CA SER A 238 15.81 -9.24 -0.67
C SER A 238 15.84 -7.70 -0.79
N LEU A 239 15.16 -6.99 0.12
CA LEU A 239 15.12 -5.53 0.18
C LEU A 239 16.31 -4.91 0.93
N GLY A 240 17.13 -5.74 1.62
CA GLY A 240 18.31 -5.27 2.36
C GLY A 240 18.00 -4.41 3.60
N ASN A 241 16.75 -4.36 4.03
CA ASN A 241 16.31 -3.48 5.12
C ASN A 241 15.90 -4.30 6.36
N LEU A 242 16.83 -4.40 7.34
CA LEU A 242 16.61 -5.15 8.58
C LEU A 242 15.55 -4.53 9.48
N ASP A 243 15.37 -3.22 9.46
CA ASP A 243 14.47 -2.49 10.35
C ASP A 243 12.99 -2.79 10.04
N LEU A 244 12.67 -2.96 8.77
CA LEU A 244 11.34 -3.42 8.36
C LEU A 244 11.05 -4.86 8.80
N LEU A 245 12.08 -5.73 8.87
CA LEU A 245 11.96 -7.11 9.38
C LEU A 245 11.57 -7.16 10.87
N ILE A 246 12.17 -6.30 11.67
CA ILE A 246 11.87 -6.18 13.11
C ILE A 246 10.43 -5.71 13.30
N PHE A 247 9.97 -4.78 12.45
CA PHE A 247 8.61 -4.25 12.54
C PHE A 247 7.54 -5.30 12.19
N VAL A 248 7.76 -6.10 11.13
CA VAL A 248 6.83 -7.19 10.77
C VAL A 248 6.81 -8.28 11.84
N SER A 249 7.93 -8.58 12.47
CA SER A 249 7.97 -9.53 13.59
C SER A 249 7.19 -9.02 14.80
N LEU A 250 7.28 -7.73 15.12
CA LEU A 250 6.52 -7.08 16.20
C LEU A 250 5.02 -6.92 15.87
N TRP A 251 4.67 -6.91 14.60
CA TRP A 251 3.29 -6.74 14.14
C TRP A 251 2.50 -8.05 14.11
N ILE A 252 3.21 -9.18 14.05
CA ILE A 252 2.64 -10.54 14.00
C ILE A 252 2.59 -11.17 15.41
N THR A 253 3.37 -10.70 16.37
CA THR A 253 3.27 -11.05 17.79
C THR A 253 2.23 -10.21 18.50
#